data_fec86f1d1006ac5e669ff4a2d8523fcf
#
_entry.id   fec86f1d1006ac5e669ff4a2d8523fcf
#
_cell.length_a   1.000
_cell.length_b   1.000
_cell.length_c   1.000
_cell.angle_alpha   90.00
_cell.angle_beta   90.00
_cell.angle_gamma   90.00
#
_symmetry.space_group_name_H-M   'P 1'
#
loop_
_entity.id
_entity.type
_entity.pdbx_description
1 polymer ?
#
loop_
_entity_poly.entity_id
_entity_poly.type
_entity_poly.pdbx_seq_one_letter_code
_entity_poly.pdbx_strand_id
1 'polypeptide(L)'
;TNSTEYIPGIAMSIHAHPDDQEFSVGGTLARWAQAGCEIISVIITSGDSGSNDPAKDGSHKQELAQLREKEQLAANTVLGIRQTVFLRYPDGELEPTIALRKDLTRIIRQFKPDAVLTGNPEAWFYGDEYFNHPDHRAAAQAACEAVFPSAGTRLIFTDLLA
;
A
#
# COMPACT_ATOMS: atom_id res chain seq x y z
N THR A 1 -30.44 13.41 8.73
CA THR A 1 -29.11 13.53 9.37
C THR A 1 -28.10 13.78 8.28
N ASN A 2 -27.65 15.04 8.12
CA ASN A 2 -26.49 15.37 7.30
C ASN A 2 -25.26 14.80 8.03
N SER A 3 -24.87 13.57 7.73
CA SER A 3 -23.54 13.10 8.06
C SER A 3 -22.58 13.88 7.17
N THR A 4 -21.89 14.86 7.74
CA THR A 4 -20.75 15.47 7.06
C THR A 4 -19.75 14.36 6.81
N GLU A 5 -19.47 14.08 5.53
CA GLU A 5 -18.46 13.10 5.15
C GLU A 5 -17.12 13.49 5.75
N TYR A 6 -16.44 12.53 6.35
CA TYR A 6 -15.07 12.72 6.86
C TYR A 6 -14.09 12.77 5.70
N ILE A 7 -13.39 13.88 5.54
CA ILE A 7 -12.29 14.04 4.59
C ILE A 7 -11.02 14.27 5.42
N PRO A 8 -10.02 13.38 5.39
CA PRO A 8 -8.75 13.60 6.09
C PRO A 8 -7.94 14.71 5.41
N GLY A 9 -7.08 15.39 6.15
CA GLY A 9 -6.11 16.33 5.58
C GLY A 9 -5.04 15.56 4.79
N ILE A 10 -4.51 14.48 5.39
CA ILE A 10 -3.54 13.58 4.79
C ILE A 10 -4.04 12.14 4.91
N ALA A 11 -4.09 11.39 3.81
CA ALA A 11 -4.38 9.97 3.80
C ALA A 11 -3.21 9.17 3.22
N MET A 12 -3.04 7.94 3.70
CA MET A 12 -2.04 7.02 3.18
C MET A 12 -2.72 5.72 2.76
N SER A 13 -2.48 5.29 1.52
CA SER A 13 -2.92 4.00 1.00
C SER A 13 -1.73 3.05 1.00
N ILE A 14 -1.81 1.91 1.69
CA ILE A 14 -0.74 0.93 1.79
C ILE A 14 -1.23 -0.40 1.25
N HIS A 15 -0.66 -0.86 0.13
CA HIS A 15 -1.06 -2.08 -0.57
C HIS A 15 0.16 -2.89 -1.04
N ALA A 16 -0.07 -4.17 -1.36
CA ALA A 16 0.98 -5.10 -1.72
C ALA A 16 1.53 -4.81 -3.13
N HIS A 17 0.65 -4.69 -4.12
CA HIS A 17 1.05 -4.63 -5.53
C HIS A 17 0.53 -3.37 -6.21
N PRO A 18 1.12 -2.97 -7.35
CA PRO A 18 0.49 -2.04 -8.28
C PRO A 18 -0.91 -2.55 -8.68
N ASP A 19 -1.90 -1.66 -8.72
CA ASP A 19 -3.34 -1.85 -9.00
C ASP A 19 -4.24 -2.21 -7.79
N ASP A 20 -3.74 -2.77 -6.71
CA ASP A 20 -4.55 -3.17 -5.54
C ASP A 20 -5.41 -2.04 -4.98
N GLN A 21 -4.85 -0.82 -4.87
CA GLN A 21 -5.57 0.33 -4.33
C GLN A 21 -6.69 0.80 -5.25
N GLU A 22 -6.51 0.68 -6.57
CA GLU A 22 -7.50 1.05 -7.57
C GLU A 22 -8.74 0.17 -7.45
N PHE A 23 -8.53 -1.15 -7.29
CA PHE A 23 -9.62 -2.11 -7.16
C PHE A 23 -10.32 -2.05 -5.80
N SER A 24 -9.61 -1.68 -4.73
CA SER A 24 -10.16 -1.73 -3.38
C SER A 24 -10.70 -0.40 -2.88
N VAL A 25 -9.96 0.70 -3.06
CA VAL A 25 -10.27 2.02 -2.47
C VAL A 25 -10.17 3.18 -3.46
N GLY A 26 -9.98 2.92 -4.75
CA GLY A 26 -9.74 3.95 -5.77
C GLY A 26 -10.81 5.04 -5.80
N GLY A 27 -12.09 4.68 -5.68
CA GLY A 27 -13.19 5.66 -5.61
C GLY A 27 -13.11 6.58 -4.39
N THR A 28 -12.73 6.03 -3.23
CA THR A 28 -12.52 6.82 -2.00
C THR A 28 -11.33 7.76 -2.15
N LEU A 29 -10.21 7.28 -2.69
CA LEU A 29 -9.01 8.07 -2.91
C LEU A 29 -9.28 9.23 -3.87
N ALA A 30 -9.93 8.96 -5.01
CA ALA A 30 -10.29 9.99 -5.99
C ALA A 30 -11.19 11.07 -5.37
N ARG A 31 -12.19 10.66 -4.58
CA ARG A 31 -13.11 11.57 -3.90
C ARG A 31 -12.39 12.43 -2.87
N TRP A 32 -11.52 11.85 -2.05
CA TRP A 32 -10.74 12.59 -1.06
C TRP A 32 -9.76 13.55 -1.72
N ALA A 33 -9.07 13.12 -2.80
CA ALA A 33 -8.17 14.00 -3.56
C ALA A 33 -8.90 15.21 -4.14
N GLN A 34 -10.11 15.00 -4.72
CA GLN A 34 -10.96 16.09 -5.23
C GLN A 34 -11.42 17.05 -4.12
N ALA A 35 -11.58 16.54 -2.90
CA ALA A 35 -11.93 17.34 -1.72
C ALA A 35 -10.72 18.04 -1.06
N GLY A 36 -9.51 17.90 -1.62
CA GLY A 36 -8.29 18.57 -1.16
C GLY A 36 -7.43 17.75 -0.19
N CYS A 37 -7.75 16.47 0.05
CA CYS A 37 -6.89 15.56 0.82
C CYS A 37 -5.57 15.33 0.10
N GLU A 38 -4.45 15.43 0.81
CA GLU A 38 -3.15 14.96 0.33
C GLU A 38 -3.08 13.43 0.49
N ILE A 39 -2.77 12.72 -0.60
CA ILE A 39 -2.74 11.26 -0.59
C ILE A 39 -1.34 10.75 -0.89
N ILE A 40 -0.84 9.88 -0.03
CA ILE A 40 0.41 9.14 -0.20
C ILE A 40 0.06 7.69 -0.56
N SER A 41 0.49 7.24 -1.73
CA SER A 41 0.39 5.85 -2.17
C SER A 41 1.67 5.10 -1.81
N VAL A 42 1.56 4.04 -1.02
CA VAL A 42 2.68 3.16 -0.64
C VAL A 42 2.42 1.79 -1.22
N ILE A 43 3.26 1.38 -2.15
CA ILE A 43 3.20 0.07 -2.82
C ILE A 43 4.40 -0.75 -2.35
N ILE A 44 4.14 -1.90 -1.75
CA ILE A 44 5.19 -2.66 -1.04
C ILE A 44 6.05 -3.46 -2.01
N THR A 45 5.45 -4.11 -3.02
CA THR A 45 6.19 -4.81 -4.09
C THR A 45 5.99 -4.07 -5.41
N SER A 46 6.84 -4.33 -6.40
CA SER A 46 6.63 -3.77 -7.75
C SER A 46 5.86 -4.71 -8.68
N GLY A 47 5.32 -5.82 -8.16
CA GLY A 47 4.55 -6.79 -8.93
C GLY A 47 5.38 -7.52 -10.00
N ASP A 48 6.66 -7.77 -9.71
CA ASP A 48 7.65 -8.31 -10.64
C ASP A 48 7.48 -9.81 -10.93
N SER A 49 6.57 -10.49 -10.23
CA SER A 49 6.20 -11.90 -10.47
C SER A 49 4.83 -12.07 -11.16
N GLY A 50 4.16 -10.98 -11.52
CA GLY A 50 2.78 -10.98 -12.04
C GLY A 50 2.65 -11.36 -13.53
N SER A 51 3.40 -12.36 -14.01
CA SER A 51 3.26 -12.85 -15.39
C SER A 51 3.30 -14.38 -15.45
N ASN A 52 2.36 -14.95 -16.19
CA ASN A 52 2.32 -16.39 -16.54
C ASN A 52 2.74 -16.66 -18.00
N ASP A 53 3.37 -15.69 -18.66
CA ASP A 53 3.88 -15.86 -20.02
C ASP A 53 5.03 -16.89 -20.03
N PRO A 54 4.89 -18.03 -20.71
CA PRO A 54 5.91 -19.07 -20.75
C PRO A 54 7.21 -18.65 -21.46
N ALA A 55 7.20 -17.53 -22.18
CA ALA A 55 8.39 -16.96 -22.80
C ALA A 55 9.22 -16.11 -21.80
N LYS A 56 8.70 -15.86 -20.59
CA LYS A 56 9.36 -15.06 -19.56
C LYS A 56 9.94 -15.93 -18.45
N ASP A 57 11.07 -15.51 -17.95
CA ASP A 57 11.76 -16.10 -16.79
C ASP A 57 12.21 -15.01 -15.80
N GLY A 58 12.98 -15.38 -14.81
CA GLY A 58 13.46 -14.45 -13.77
C GLY A 58 14.27 -13.25 -14.30
N SER A 59 14.83 -13.33 -15.51
CA SER A 59 15.56 -12.19 -16.12
C SER A 59 14.65 -11.05 -16.53
N HIS A 60 13.34 -11.29 -16.68
CA HIS A 60 12.34 -10.30 -17.06
C HIS A 60 11.71 -9.56 -15.87
N LYS A 61 12.00 -9.98 -14.64
CA LYS A 61 11.41 -9.40 -13.42
C LYS A 61 11.64 -7.89 -13.33
N GLN A 62 12.86 -7.44 -13.60
CA GLN A 62 13.20 -6.01 -13.51
C GLN A 62 12.42 -5.16 -14.53
N GLU A 63 12.29 -5.65 -15.76
CA GLU A 63 11.52 -4.97 -16.81
C GLU A 63 10.04 -4.87 -16.43
N LEU A 64 9.47 -5.98 -15.92
CA LEU A 64 8.09 -6.03 -15.46
C LEU A 64 7.85 -5.07 -14.29
N ALA A 65 8.75 -5.04 -13.29
CA ALA A 65 8.68 -4.10 -12.18
C ALA A 65 8.64 -2.64 -12.65
N GLN A 66 9.54 -2.27 -13.57
CA GLN A 66 9.58 -0.91 -14.12
C GLN A 66 8.31 -0.54 -14.88
N LEU A 67 7.76 -1.49 -15.65
CA LEU A 67 6.50 -1.28 -16.36
C LEU A 67 5.36 -1.05 -15.38
N ARG A 68 5.19 -1.92 -14.38
CA ARG A 68 4.10 -1.83 -13.40
C ARG A 68 4.21 -0.60 -12.49
N GLU A 69 5.43 -0.19 -12.10
CA GLU A 69 5.63 1.08 -11.38
C GLU A 69 5.18 2.28 -12.25
N LYS A 70 5.49 2.27 -13.54
CA LYS A 70 5.06 3.33 -14.48
C LYS A 70 3.53 3.37 -14.64
N GLU A 71 2.90 2.21 -14.75
CA GLU A 71 1.44 2.09 -14.84
C GLU A 71 0.78 2.61 -13.55
N GLN A 72 1.33 2.25 -12.37
CA GLN A 72 0.85 2.74 -11.09
C GLN A 72 0.94 4.26 -10.96
N LEU A 73 2.04 4.87 -11.43
CA LEU A 73 2.18 6.33 -11.43
C LEU A 73 1.16 7.01 -12.35
N ALA A 74 0.84 6.39 -13.49
CA ALA A 74 -0.19 6.88 -14.38
C ALA A 74 -1.59 6.80 -13.75
N ALA A 75 -1.92 5.67 -13.10
CA ALA A 75 -3.16 5.50 -12.35
C ALA A 75 -3.27 6.51 -11.19
N ASN A 76 -2.20 6.71 -10.43
CA ASN A 76 -2.14 7.70 -9.36
C ASN A 76 -2.42 9.13 -9.86
N THR A 77 -1.93 9.47 -11.05
CA THR A 77 -2.21 10.77 -11.67
C THR A 77 -3.71 10.95 -11.93
N VAL A 78 -4.39 9.90 -12.41
CA VAL A 78 -5.84 9.92 -12.66
C VAL A 78 -6.62 10.07 -11.35
N LEU A 79 -6.18 9.41 -10.27
CA LEU A 79 -6.78 9.48 -8.94
C LEU A 79 -6.50 10.81 -8.21
N GLY A 80 -5.59 11.64 -8.72
CA GLY A 80 -5.16 12.87 -8.05
C GLY A 80 -4.11 12.67 -6.97
N ILE A 81 -3.45 11.50 -6.92
CA ILE A 81 -2.39 11.16 -5.98
C ILE A 81 -1.06 11.68 -6.53
N ARG A 82 -0.33 12.46 -5.73
CA ARG A 82 0.91 13.11 -6.17
C ARG A 82 2.18 12.50 -5.57
N GLN A 83 2.05 11.73 -4.52
CA GLN A 83 3.18 11.10 -3.84
C GLN A 83 3.04 9.59 -3.85
N THR A 84 4.07 8.90 -4.33
CA THR A 84 4.14 7.44 -4.40
C THR A 84 5.47 6.97 -3.83
N VAL A 85 5.41 5.95 -2.98
CA VAL A 85 6.56 5.26 -2.41
C VAL A 85 6.51 3.80 -2.83
N PHE A 86 7.52 3.33 -3.55
CA PHE A 86 7.71 1.91 -3.85
C PHE A 86 8.78 1.33 -2.92
N LEU A 87 8.41 0.34 -2.10
CA LEU A 87 9.35 -0.32 -1.20
C LEU A 87 10.17 -1.43 -1.88
N ARG A 88 9.66 -1.99 -2.97
CA ARG A 88 10.32 -3.00 -3.82
C ARG A 88 10.72 -4.27 -3.09
N TYR A 89 9.85 -4.71 -2.17
CA TYR A 89 9.97 -6.05 -1.61
C TYR A 89 9.69 -7.11 -2.69
N PRO A 90 10.23 -8.33 -2.56
CA PRO A 90 9.96 -9.41 -3.52
C PRO A 90 8.46 -9.71 -3.63
N ASP A 91 7.94 -9.74 -4.84
CA ASP A 91 6.55 -10.06 -5.15
C ASP A 91 6.30 -11.57 -5.07
N GLY A 92 5.21 -11.96 -4.40
CA GLY A 92 4.83 -13.35 -4.14
C GLY A 92 5.50 -13.96 -2.90
N GLU A 93 6.42 -13.21 -2.25
CA GLU A 93 7.22 -13.69 -1.11
C GLU A 93 7.08 -12.76 0.11
N LEU A 94 6.04 -11.90 0.13
CA LEU A 94 5.89 -10.90 1.17
C LEU A 94 5.48 -11.54 2.50
N GLU A 95 6.24 -11.25 3.55
CA GLU A 95 5.95 -11.62 4.93
C GLU A 95 5.82 -10.38 5.82
N PRO A 96 4.96 -10.41 6.86
CA PRO A 96 4.79 -9.28 7.79
C PRO A 96 5.95 -9.23 8.79
N THR A 97 7.17 -8.99 8.28
CA THR A 97 8.39 -8.96 9.08
C THR A 97 8.53 -7.68 9.90
N ILE A 98 9.39 -7.73 10.92
CA ILE A 98 9.77 -6.52 11.69
C ILE A 98 10.42 -5.48 10.78
N ALA A 99 11.18 -5.90 9.76
CA ALA A 99 11.81 -4.99 8.80
C ALA A 99 10.75 -4.22 8.00
N LEU A 100 9.77 -4.91 7.42
CA LEU A 100 8.67 -4.28 6.69
C LEU A 100 7.87 -3.34 7.59
N ARG A 101 7.51 -3.79 8.80
CA ARG A 101 6.81 -2.95 9.79
C ARG A 101 7.60 -1.68 10.12
N LYS A 102 8.93 -1.78 10.26
CA LYS A 102 9.80 -0.63 10.53
C LYS A 102 9.83 0.35 9.35
N ASP A 103 9.90 -0.15 8.11
CA ASP A 103 9.89 0.69 6.91
C ASP A 103 8.55 1.44 6.79
N LEU A 104 7.42 0.75 7.00
CA LEU A 104 6.11 1.40 7.02
C LEU A 104 5.98 2.40 8.17
N THR A 105 6.52 2.08 9.37
CA THR A 105 6.54 3.01 10.51
C THR A 105 7.31 4.28 10.18
N ARG A 106 8.43 4.18 9.46
CA ARG A 106 9.22 5.33 9.00
C ARG A 106 8.38 6.25 8.13
N ILE A 107 7.69 5.68 7.14
CA ILE A 107 6.86 6.43 6.21
C ILE A 107 5.68 7.09 6.95
N ILE A 108 4.99 6.36 7.81
CA ILE A 108 3.88 6.90 8.61
C ILE A 108 4.35 8.06 9.51
N ARG A 109 5.50 7.93 10.17
CA ARG A 109 6.06 9.02 10.99
C ARG A 109 6.49 10.23 10.18
N GLN A 110 6.97 10.02 8.95
CA GLN A 110 7.37 11.08 8.03
C GLN A 110 6.17 11.90 7.56
N PHE A 111 5.12 11.25 7.10
CA PHE A 111 3.96 11.92 6.50
C PHE A 111 2.83 12.22 7.47
N LYS A 112 2.77 11.53 8.61
CA LYS A 112 1.78 11.73 9.69
C LYS A 112 0.33 11.74 9.19
N PRO A 113 -0.11 10.70 8.46
CA PRO A 113 -1.45 10.67 7.92
C PRO A 113 -2.52 10.65 9.01
N ASP A 114 -3.66 11.31 8.74
CA ASP A 114 -4.86 11.26 9.58
C ASP A 114 -5.63 9.95 9.39
N ALA A 115 -5.47 9.33 8.21
CA ALA A 115 -6.10 8.06 7.85
C ALA A 115 -5.15 7.17 7.07
N VAL A 116 -5.17 5.87 7.37
CA VAL A 116 -4.47 4.83 6.62
C VAL A 116 -5.50 3.84 6.07
N LEU A 117 -5.42 3.56 4.76
CA LEU A 117 -6.23 2.57 4.08
C LEU A 117 -5.34 1.40 3.68
N THR A 118 -5.81 0.20 3.99
CA THR A 118 -5.13 -1.05 3.63
C THR A 118 -6.15 -2.18 3.53
N GLY A 119 -5.72 -3.36 3.12
CA GLY A 119 -6.56 -4.55 3.08
C GLY A 119 -6.95 -5.06 4.48
N ASN A 120 -7.74 -6.14 4.51
CA ASN A 120 -8.06 -6.85 5.74
C ASN A 120 -7.07 -8.02 5.95
N PRO A 121 -6.24 -8.00 7.02
CA PRO A 121 -5.25 -9.07 7.25
C PRO A 121 -5.88 -10.42 7.58
N GLU A 122 -7.13 -10.45 8.04
CA GLU A 122 -7.85 -11.67 8.43
C GLU A 122 -8.68 -12.27 7.29
N ALA A 123 -8.83 -11.55 6.16
CA ALA A 123 -9.63 -12.03 5.04
C ALA A 123 -8.85 -13.06 4.23
N TRP A 124 -9.23 -14.33 4.37
CA TRP A 124 -8.72 -15.44 3.56
C TRP A 124 -9.51 -15.64 2.28
N PHE A 125 -10.81 -15.39 2.33
CA PHE A 125 -11.73 -15.56 1.22
C PHE A 125 -12.59 -14.31 1.04
N TYR A 126 -12.90 -13.97 -0.18
CA TYR A 126 -13.92 -12.99 -0.53
C TYR A 126 -15.00 -13.71 -1.33
N GLY A 127 -16.17 -13.93 -0.69
CA GLY A 127 -17.19 -14.80 -1.22
C GLY A 127 -16.70 -16.26 -1.33
N ASP A 128 -17.26 -16.99 -2.28
CA ASP A 128 -16.99 -18.42 -2.45
C ASP A 128 -15.93 -18.71 -3.54
N GLU A 129 -15.49 -17.70 -4.28
CA GLU A 129 -14.69 -17.88 -5.50
C GLU A 129 -13.28 -17.28 -5.41
N TYR A 130 -13.02 -16.34 -4.52
CA TYR A 130 -11.73 -15.66 -4.46
C TYR A 130 -10.96 -15.98 -3.18
N PHE A 131 -9.80 -16.63 -3.34
CA PHE A 131 -8.82 -16.82 -2.28
C PHE A 131 -7.85 -15.63 -2.24
N ASN A 132 -7.82 -14.92 -1.11
CA ASN A 132 -7.03 -13.70 -0.97
C ASN A 132 -5.53 -13.98 -1.03
N HIS A 133 -4.81 -13.18 -1.83
CA HIS A 133 -3.37 -13.32 -2.01
C HIS A 133 -2.62 -13.22 -0.68
N PRO A 134 -1.59 -14.06 -0.42
CA PRO A 134 -0.81 -13.99 0.81
C PRO A 134 -0.16 -12.63 1.03
N ASP A 135 0.37 -12.01 -0.03
CA ASP A 135 0.98 -10.67 0.05
C ASP A 135 -0.03 -9.60 0.47
N HIS A 136 -1.30 -9.69 0.06
CA HIS A 136 -2.33 -8.75 0.52
C HIS A 136 -2.54 -8.82 2.03
N ARG A 137 -2.56 -10.04 2.60
CA ARG A 137 -2.70 -10.22 4.06
C ARG A 137 -1.45 -9.77 4.80
N ALA A 138 -0.26 -10.10 4.27
CA ALA A 138 1.02 -9.69 4.85
C ALA A 138 1.18 -8.16 4.84
N ALA A 139 0.85 -7.49 3.73
CA ALA A 139 0.84 -6.05 3.61
C ALA A 139 -0.11 -5.39 4.61
N ALA A 140 -1.34 -5.89 4.69
CA ALA A 140 -2.36 -5.38 5.60
C ALA A 140 -1.97 -5.56 7.07
N GLN A 141 -1.43 -6.72 7.44
CA GLN A 141 -0.95 -6.99 8.79
C GLN A 141 0.19 -6.04 9.17
N ALA A 142 1.22 -5.93 8.31
CA ALA A 142 2.35 -5.04 8.55
C ALA A 142 1.92 -3.57 8.66
N ALA A 143 0.96 -3.13 7.83
CA ALA A 143 0.40 -1.78 7.88
C ALA A 143 -0.35 -1.52 9.19
N CYS A 144 -1.23 -2.41 9.62
CA CYS A 144 -1.95 -2.29 10.90
C CYS A 144 -0.98 -2.21 12.07
N GLU A 145 0.04 -3.09 12.11
CA GLU A 145 1.04 -3.12 13.17
C GLU A 145 2.00 -1.91 13.12
N ALA A 146 2.22 -1.33 11.95
CA ALA A 146 2.97 -0.09 11.79
C ALA A 146 2.19 1.12 12.33
N VAL A 147 0.88 1.19 12.07
CA VAL A 147 0.00 2.22 12.65
C VAL A 147 -0.05 2.07 14.17
N PHE A 148 -0.34 0.89 14.66
CA PHE A 148 -0.41 0.59 16.09
C PHE A 148 0.19 -0.79 16.39
N PRO A 149 1.16 -0.85 17.33
CA PRO A 149 1.59 0.26 18.20
C PRO A 149 2.76 1.09 17.65
N SER A 150 3.35 0.73 16.48
CA SER A 150 4.71 1.16 16.17
C SER A 150 4.86 2.68 15.94
N ALA A 151 4.01 3.28 15.10
CA ALA A 151 4.13 4.72 14.78
C ALA A 151 3.78 5.61 15.99
N GLY A 152 2.75 5.19 16.75
CA GLY A 152 2.27 5.94 17.90
C GLY A 152 3.10 5.78 19.18
N THR A 153 3.95 4.74 19.27
CA THR A 153 4.74 4.46 20.47
C THR A 153 6.18 4.91 20.28
N ARG A 154 6.57 6.00 20.97
CA ARG A 154 7.88 6.64 20.81
C ARG A 154 9.08 5.71 20.99
N LEU A 155 9.01 4.74 21.91
CA LEU A 155 10.12 3.83 22.21
C LEU A 155 10.21 2.62 21.28
N ILE A 156 9.30 2.47 20.31
CA ILE A 156 9.43 1.47 19.25
C ILE A 156 10.19 2.11 18.09
N PHE A 157 11.25 1.45 17.61
CA PHE A 157 12.11 1.92 16.53
C PHE A 157 12.67 3.34 16.82
N THR A 158 13.41 3.48 17.92
CA THR A 158 13.93 4.77 18.40
C THR A 158 14.89 5.44 17.43
N ASP A 159 15.55 4.68 16.57
CA ASP A 159 16.38 5.17 15.48
C ASP A 159 15.61 5.94 14.38
N LEU A 160 14.28 5.87 14.40
CA LEU A 160 13.41 6.65 13.53
C LEU A 160 12.91 7.97 14.15
N LEU A 161 13.45 8.38 15.30
CA LEU A 161 13.04 9.60 16.03
C LEU A 161 13.90 10.83 15.70
N ALA A 162 14.83 10.73 14.78
CA ALA A 162 15.73 11.82 14.40
C ALA A 162 15.02 12.93 13.63
#